data_efd8d689f63fdb1a1fc32ea4e3856896
#
_entry.id   efd8d689f63fdb1a1fc32ea4e3856896
#
_cell.length_a   1.000
_cell.length_b   1.000
_cell.length_c   1.000
_cell.angle_alpha   90.00
_cell.angle_beta   90.00
_cell.angle_gamma   90.00
#
_symmetry.space_group_name_H-M   'P 1'
#
loop_
_entity.id
_entity.type
_entity.pdbx_description
1 polymer ?
#
loop_
_entity_poly.entity_id
_entity_poly.type
_entity_poly.pdbx_seq_one_letter_code
_entity_poly.pdbx_strand_id
1 'polypeptide(L)'
;MGAKPTIIFATSNGIGMGHLARATAIAKALAPNAEPVIVSMASAVAEIPSAFGIRCEYLPGENRGWTSRSKWDLYIRDRIVALIDETDAKVLVFDGVIPHAGFIAARNARPQVKLVWMRRGLWQKKVHRFALPLQSAAMDYVIEPGDYAFAYDHGPTSKRKEAIRTAPVSLYQAAEALNREESRKALGLDQNRPAVLVQLGTGADDANEKMTAALRGLIGWPELQVVLTKEPIDKNGKSLAPEGLDLKVIKYFPLAKVLAAFDAGVCATGYNGVHELLAAKLPTVLVSNIRGMDDQEARAKWCHDFGYALRANQADLNNITETVRELQDPNMRASLSFKCAELPAPIGGEEIANKLLKIADEPAKTVSLSQRTRYLALRYIAIAYHQIAKEKSQAPINSVKVVFSDSADANELGTNIRSGVRFEQFFHGSSDKYRAVRHQIADTYYGK
;
A
#
# COMPACT_ATOMS: atom_id res chain seq x y z
N MET A 1 -14.27 33.76 2.76
CA MET A 1 -13.31 32.67 2.93
C MET A 1 -12.74 32.36 1.56
N GLY A 2 -11.42 32.36 1.38
CA GLY A 2 -10.80 31.95 0.12
C GLY A 2 -11.10 30.48 -0.20
N ALA A 3 -11.08 30.10 -1.48
CA ALA A 3 -11.25 28.71 -1.89
C ALA A 3 -10.17 27.84 -1.23
N LYS A 4 -10.55 26.66 -0.72
CA LYS A 4 -9.60 25.71 -0.15
C LYS A 4 -8.62 25.22 -1.24
N PRO A 5 -7.32 25.08 -0.94
CA PRO A 5 -6.38 24.56 -1.92
C PRO A 5 -6.65 23.10 -2.23
N THR A 6 -6.57 22.70 -3.49
CA THR A 6 -6.63 21.28 -3.87
C THR A 6 -5.25 20.64 -3.79
N ILE A 7 -5.19 19.45 -3.20
CA ILE A 7 -3.99 18.61 -3.05
C ILE A 7 -4.27 17.23 -3.64
N ILE A 8 -3.52 16.87 -4.68
CA ILE A 8 -3.64 15.58 -5.36
C ILE A 8 -2.66 14.58 -4.72
N PHE A 9 -3.15 13.42 -4.31
CA PHE A 9 -2.37 12.26 -3.89
C PHE A 9 -2.34 11.22 -4.98
N ALA A 10 -1.18 10.98 -5.57
CA ALA A 10 -0.98 9.90 -6.52
C ALA A 10 -0.28 8.72 -5.83
N THR A 11 -0.92 7.55 -5.80
CA THR A 11 -0.36 6.37 -5.14
C THR A 11 0.02 5.29 -6.13
N SER A 12 1.19 4.69 -5.94
CA SER A 12 1.62 3.56 -6.76
C SER A 12 0.83 2.29 -6.43
N ASN A 13 0.82 1.35 -7.40
CA ASN A 13 0.31 0.01 -7.16
C ASN A 13 1.36 -0.80 -6.41
N GLY A 14 1.22 -0.90 -5.09
CA GLY A 14 1.97 -1.84 -4.27
C GLY A 14 1.27 -3.21 -4.21
N ILE A 15 1.98 -4.21 -3.72
CA ILE A 15 1.34 -5.46 -3.30
C ILE A 15 0.53 -5.13 -2.03
N GLY A 16 -0.75 -4.82 -2.18
CA GLY A 16 -1.65 -4.41 -1.09
C GLY A 16 -1.96 -2.92 -1.05
N MET A 17 -2.78 -2.52 -0.09
CA MET A 17 -3.37 -1.18 0.03
C MET A 17 -2.48 -0.14 0.74
N GLY A 18 -1.22 -0.45 1.06
CA GLY A 18 -0.41 0.36 1.98
C GLY A 18 -0.23 1.83 1.59
N HIS A 19 0.04 2.11 0.31
CA HIS A 19 0.18 3.49 -0.19
C HIS A 19 -1.17 4.22 -0.17
N LEU A 20 -2.24 3.54 -0.59
CA LEU A 20 -3.58 4.10 -0.61
C LEU A 20 -4.10 4.40 0.82
N ALA A 21 -3.94 3.48 1.77
CA ALA A 21 -4.36 3.67 3.15
C ALA A 21 -3.64 4.86 3.81
N ARG A 22 -2.34 5.01 3.58
CA ARG A 22 -1.57 6.14 4.09
C ARG A 22 -2.01 7.47 3.45
N ALA A 23 -2.17 7.51 2.13
CA ALA A 23 -2.69 8.69 1.45
C ALA A 23 -4.09 9.07 1.97
N THR A 24 -4.96 8.07 2.23
CA THR A 24 -6.29 8.29 2.81
C THR A 24 -6.21 8.88 4.22
N ALA A 25 -5.32 8.39 5.08
CA ALA A 25 -5.15 8.92 6.42
C ALA A 25 -4.77 10.40 6.41
N ILE A 26 -3.85 10.79 5.52
CA ILE A 26 -3.43 12.18 5.37
C ILE A 26 -4.53 13.04 4.73
N ALA A 27 -5.22 12.51 3.71
CA ALA A 27 -6.33 13.20 3.05
C ALA A 27 -7.48 13.49 4.01
N LYS A 28 -7.79 12.58 4.93
CA LYS A 28 -8.74 12.81 6.02
C LYS A 28 -8.34 14.00 6.89
N ALA A 29 -7.08 14.04 7.31
CA ALA A 29 -6.57 15.13 8.14
C ALA A 29 -6.56 16.48 7.39
N LEU A 30 -6.45 16.46 6.05
CA LEU A 30 -6.51 17.64 5.19
C LEU A 30 -7.92 18.16 4.95
N ALA A 31 -8.92 17.30 4.85
CA ALA A 31 -10.28 17.63 4.40
C ALA A 31 -10.93 18.85 5.09
N PRO A 32 -10.68 19.16 6.37
CA PRO A 32 -11.18 20.38 6.99
C PRO A 32 -10.64 21.67 6.33
N ASN A 33 -9.41 21.66 5.80
CA ASN A 33 -8.68 22.87 5.36
C ASN A 33 -8.26 22.84 3.88
N ALA A 34 -8.41 21.72 3.19
CA ALA A 34 -8.07 21.55 1.77
C ALA A 34 -9.07 20.60 1.10
N GLU A 35 -9.00 20.52 -0.23
CA GLU A 35 -9.72 19.53 -1.03
C GLU A 35 -8.76 18.42 -1.48
N PRO A 36 -8.71 17.28 -0.78
CA PRO A 36 -7.89 16.17 -1.20
C PRO A 36 -8.53 15.41 -2.36
N VAL A 37 -7.72 15.07 -3.36
CA VAL A 37 -8.09 14.16 -4.46
C VAL A 37 -7.11 13.01 -4.49
N ILE A 38 -7.59 11.78 -4.44
CA ILE A 38 -6.73 10.58 -4.48
C ILE A 38 -6.78 9.96 -5.88
N VAL A 39 -5.61 9.79 -6.47
CA VAL A 39 -5.42 9.08 -7.75
C VAL A 39 -4.61 7.83 -7.46
N SER A 40 -5.15 6.65 -7.69
CA SER A 40 -4.49 5.41 -7.30
C SER A 40 -4.45 4.37 -8.41
N MET A 41 -3.36 3.64 -8.46
CA MET A 41 -3.21 2.46 -9.31
C MET A 41 -3.74 1.18 -8.62
N ALA A 42 -4.16 1.27 -7.36
CA ALA A 42 -4.78 0.18 -6.63
C ALA A 42 -6.31 0.19 -6.86
N SER A 43 -6.88 -0.95 -7.24
CA SER A 43 -8.34 -1.06 -7.50
C SER A 43 -9.19 -0.77 -6.27
N ALA A 44 -8.67 -1.01 -5.08
CA ALA A 44 -9.33 -0.68 -3.82
C ALA A 44 -9.61 0.82 -3.61
N VAL A 45 -9.14 1.70 -4.50
CA VAL A 45 -9.48 3.13 -4.49
C VAL A 45 -10.99 3.37 -4.58
N ALA A 46 -11.75 2.45 -5.13
CA ALA A 46 -13.21 2.51 -5.22
C ALA A 46 -13.91 2.51 -3.84
N GLU A 47 -13.29 1.99 -2.81
CA GLU A 47 -13.86 1.93 -1.45
C GLU A 47 -13.73 3.27 -0.68
N ILE A 48 -12.82 4.15 -1.10
CA ILE A 48 -12.47 5.37 -0.37
C ILE A 48 -13.61 6.42 -0.39
N PRO A 49 -14.28 6.69 -1.54
CA PRO A 49 -15.34 7.69 -1.58
C PRO A 49 -16.49 7.37 -0.62
N SER A 50 -16.93 6.12 -0.58
CA SER A 50 -18.03 5.70 0.31
C SER A 50 -17.65 5.72 1.79
N ALA A 51 -16.39 5.41 2.11
CA ALA A 51 -15.92 5.34 3.50
C ALA A 51 -15.56 6.72 4.08
N PHE A 52 -15.10 7.68 3.26
CA PHE A 52 -14.51 8.93 3.73
C PHE A 52 -14.98 10.19 3.00
N GLY A 53 -15.81 10.08 1.97
CA GLY A 53 -16.28 11.22 1.19
C GLY A 53 -15.19 11.92 0.37
N ILE A 54 -14.05 11.27 0.12
CA ILE A 54 -12.90 11.83 -0.61
C ILE A 54 -13.04 11.48 -2.09
N ARG A 55 -12.86 12.46 -2.98
CA ARG A 55 -12.82 12.23 -4.43
C ARG A 55 -11.64 11.31 -4.77
N CYS A 56 -11.93 10.26 -5.55
CA CYS A 56 -10.94 9.29 -5.98
C CYS A 56 -11.02 9.00 -7.48
N GLU A 57 -9.86 8.76 -8.08
CA GLU A 57 -9.74 8.31 -9.47
C GLU A 57 -8.81 7.09 -9.56
N TYR A 58 -9.14 6.18 -10.46
CA TYR A 58 -8.29 5.03 -10.76
C TYR A 58 -7.39 5.32 -11.96
N LEU A 59 -6.10 5.00 -11.82
CA LEU A 59 -5.14 4.98 -12.92
C LEU A 59 -4.61 3.56 -13.14
N PRO A 60 -4.64 3.03 -14.37
CA PRO A 60 -4.07 1.72 -14.65
C PRO A 60 -2.56 1.72 -14.43
N GLY A 61 -2.07 0.71 -13.71
CA GLY A 61 -0.64 0.53 -13.46
C GLY A 61 0.12 0.05 -14.70
N GLU A 62 1.45 0.29 -14.72
CA GLU A 62 2.34 -0.13 -15.81
C GLU A 62 2.39 -1.65 -16.04
N ASN A 63 2.16 -2.43 -14.98
CA ASN A 63 2.30 -3.89 -15.00
C ASN A 63 1.16 -4.61 -15.74
N ARG A 64 0.21 -3.88 -16.31
CA ARG A 64 -0.91 -4.48 -17.05
C ARG A 64 -0.58 -4.83 -18.50
N GLY A 65 0.66 -4.64 -18.95
CA GLY A 65 1.15 -5.11 -20.25
C GLY A 65 0.52 -4.43 -21.49
N TRP A 66 -0.37 -3.45 -21.29
CA TRP A 66 -1.14 -2.82 -22.36
C TRP A 66 -0.36 -1.75 -23.13
N THR A 67 0.77 -1.26 -22.57
CA THR A 67 1.60 -0.24 -23.23
C THR A 67 3.06 -0.31 -22.78
N SER A 68 3.98 0.31 -23.53
CA SER A 68 5.37 0.44 -23.11
C SER A 68 5.51 1.44 -21.97
N ARG A 69 6.56 1.29 -21.15
CA ARG A 69 6.84 2.18 -20.02
C ARG A 69 6.86 3.65 -20.42
N SER A 70 7.51 4.00 -21.52
CA SER A 70 7.61 5.40 -21.97
C SER A 70 6.27 5.99 -22.36
N LYS A 71 5.39 5.19 -22.99
CA LYS A 71 4.03 5.63 -23.34
C LYS A 71 3.14 5.71 -22.12
N TRP A 72 3.31 4.79 -21.16
CA TRP A 72 2.61 4.84 -19.90
C TRP A 72 3.00 6.10 -19.09
N ASP A 73 4.26 6.49 -19.05
CA ASP A 73 4.70 7.74 -18.41
C ASP A 73 4.07 8.97 -19.06
N LEU A 74 3.89 8.98 -20.39
CA LEU A 74 3.17 10.07 -21.09
C LEU A 74 1.68 10.07 -20.72
N TYR A 75 1.04 8.91 -20.67
CA TYR A 75 -0.34 8.79 -20.24
C TYR A 75 -0.54 9.33 -18.81
N ILE A 76 0.33 8.95 -17.86
CA ILE A 76 0.29 9.47 -16.49
C ILE A 76 0.47 11.00 -16.48
N ARG A 77 1.43 11.53 -17.23
CA ARG A 77 1.61 12.99 -17.37
C ARG A 77 0.31 13.67 -17.78
N ASP A 78 -0.31 13.20 -18.85
CA ASP A 78 -1.46 13.86 -19.44
C ASP A 78 -2.69 13.79 -18.53
N ARG A 79 -2.91 12.64 -17.87
CA ARG A 79 -3.99 12.49 -16.87
C ARG A 79 -3.79 13.39 -15.66
N ILE A 80 -2.58 13.48 -15.14
CA ILE A 80 -2.27 14.33 -13.99
C ILE A 80 -2.34 15.81 -14.38
N VAL A 81 -1.86 16.20 -15.56
CA VAL A 81 -2.00 17.57 -16.07
C VAL A 81 -3.47 17.96 -16.20
N ALA A 82 -4.30 17.11 -16.80
CA ALA A 82 -5.73 17.36 -16.91
C ALA A 82 -6.40 17.54 -15.54
N LEU A 83 -6.04 16.70 -14.57
CA LEU A 83 -6.58 16.80 -13.22
C LEU A 83 -6.10 18.06 -12.48
N ILE A 84 -4.85 18.46 -12.66
CA ILE A 84 -4.32 19.73 -12.12
C ILE A 84 -5.11 20.91 -12.69
N ASP A 85 -5.33 20.93 -14.02
CA ASP A 85 -6.05 22.02 -14.70
C ASP A 85 -7.52 22.07 -14.28
N GLU A 86 -8.16 20.91 -14.12
CA GLU A 86 -9.55 20.83 -13.66
C GLU A 86 -9.73 21.34 -12.22
N THR A 87 -8.77 21.03 -11.34
CA THR A 87 -8.92 21.26 -9.89
C THR A 87 -8.15 22.46 -9.36
N ASP A 88 -7.37 23.15 -10.18
CA ASP A 88 -6.41 24.18 -9.78
C ASP A 88 -5.49 23.74 -8.64
N ALA A 89 -5.05 22.47 -8.69
CA ALA A 89 -4.27 21.88 -7.62
C ALA A 89 -2.96 22.62 -7.36
N LYS A 90 -2.61 22.80 -6.09
CA LYS A 90 -1.39 23.49 -5.64
C LYS A 90 -0.24 22.52 -5.34
N VAL A 91 -0.57 21.28 -4.95
CA VAL A 91 0.40 20.26 -4.58
C VAL A 91 0.03 18.93 -5.22
N LEU A 92 1.03 18.25 -5.77
CA LEU A 92 0.97 16.89 -6.24
C LEU A 92 1.87 16.02 -5.32
N VAL A 93 1.27 15.16 -4.53
CA VAL A 93 1.97 14.22 -3.65
C VAL A 93 2.05 12.88 -4.35
N PHE A 94 3.25 12.35 -4.54
CA PHE A 94 3.44 10.98 -4.98
C PHE A 94 3.80 10.07 -3.81
N ASP A 95 2.95 9.11 -3.50
CA ASP A 95 3.20 8.06 -2.49
C ASP A 95 3.54 6.75 -3.18
N GLY A 96 4.80 6.41 -3.18
CA GLY A 96 5.32 5.22 -3.82
C GLY A 96 6.81 5.03 -3.59
N VAL A 97 7.28 3.84 -3.98
CA VAL A 97 8.67 3.45 -3.76
C VAL A 97 9.62 4.24 -4.66
N ILE A 98 9.29 4.34 -5.95
CA ILE A 98 10.11 5.03 -6.95
C ILE A 98 9.22 6.01 -7.70
N PRO A 99 9.58 7.31 -7.74
CA PRO A 99 8.82 8.29 -8.49
C PRO A 99 8.81 7.96 -9.99
N HIS A 100 7.60 7.88 -10.55
CA HIS A 100 7.45 7.66 -11.98
C HIS A 100 7.73 8.96 -12.76
N ALA A 101 8.38 8.83 -13.92
CA ALA A 101 8.77 9.97 -14.76
C ALA A 101 7.56 10.81 -15.21
N GLY A 102 6.39 10.20 -15.37
CA GLY A 102 5.15 10.89 -15.72
C GLY A 102 4.73 11.96 -14.71
N PHE A 103 4.90 11.73 -13.39
CA PHE A 103 4.60 12.75 -12.37
C PHE A 103 5.56 13.93 -12.42
N ILE A 104 6.86 13.67 -12.64
CA ILE A 104 7.86 14.72 -12.79
C ILE A 104 7.57 15.55 -14.06
N ALA A 105 7.17 14.88 -15.14
CA ALA A 105 6.79 15.54 -16.39
C ALA A 105 5.53 16.41 -16.23
N ALA A 106 4.52 15.94 -15.47
CA ALA A 106 3.32 16.72 -15.16
C ALA A 106 3.68 18.01 -14.38
N ARG A 107 4.54 17.90 -13.34
CA ARG A 107 5.04 19.05 -12.60
C ARG A 107 5.81 20.02 -13.51
N ASN A 108 6.63 19.52 -14.44
CA ASN A 108 7.36 20.38 -15.38
C ASN A 108 6.44 21.10 -16.37
N ALA A 109 5.31 20.50 -16.73
CA ALA A 109 4.28 21.10 -17.56
C ALA A 109 3.40 22.13 -16.79
N ARG A 110 3.32 21.99 -15.47
CA ARG A 110 2.55 22.86 -14.57
C ARG A 110 3.43 23.36 -13.41
N PRO A 111 4.33 24.33 -13.67
CA PRO A 111 5.33 24.77 -12.70
C PRO A 111 4.75 25.45 -11.45
N GLN A 112 3.49 25.82 -11.45
CA GLN A 112 2.77 26.32 -10.28
C GLN A 112 2.51 25.25 -9.22
N VAL A 113 2.52 23.96 -9.60
CA VAL A 113 2.30 22.82 -8.68
C VAL A 113 3.61 22.40 -8.05
N LYS A 114 3.62 22.14 -6.75
CA LYS A 114 4.78 21.58 -6.04
C LYS A 114 4.68 20.07 -6.03
N LEU A 115 5.75 19.38 -6.42
CA LEU A 115 5.83 17.92 -6.41
C LEU A 115 6.48 17.44 -5.12
N VAL A 116 5.73 16.69 -4.33
CA VAL A 116 6.15 16.09 -3.06
C VAL A 116 6.28 14.57 -3.23
N TRP A 117 7.42 14.03 -2.87
CA TRP A 117 7.59 12.58 -2.76
C TRP A 117 7.40 12.11 -1.32
N MET A 118 6.39 11.31 -1.10
CA MET A 118 6.17 10.64 0.17
C MET A 118 6.91 9.31 0.16
N ARG A 119 8.12 9.32 0.69
CA ARG A 119 9.06 8.20 0.69
C ARG A 119 9.14 7.59 2.09
N ARG A 120 8.72 6.34 2.25
CA ARG A 120 8.94 5.64 3.53
C ARG A 120 10.43 5.42 3.80
N GLY A 121 10.80 5.38 5.08
CA GLY A 121 12.05 4.82 5.56
C GLY A 121 12.04 3.29 5.61
N LEU A 122 12.97 2.72 6.32
CA LEU A 122 13.13 1.30 6.61
C LEU A 122 13.23 0.45 5.34
N TRP A 123 14.11 0.87 4.42
CA TRP A 123 14.38 0.11 3.20
C TRP A 123 15.41 -0.97 3.43
N GLN A 124 15.28 -2.08 2.69
CA GLN A 124 16.28 -3.15 2.66
C GLN A 124 17.67 -2.60 2.32
N LYS A 125 18.69 -3.06 3.04
CA LYS A 125 20.07 -2.55 2.98
C LYS A 125 20.70 -2.52 1.57
N LYS A 126 20.27 -3.42 0.68
CA LYS A 126 20.88 -3.60 -0.66
C LYS A 126 20.17 -2.85 -1.79
N VAL A 127 19.14 -2.05 -1.50
CA VAL A 127 18.24 -1.51 -2.54
C VAL A 127 18.57 -0.06 -2.90
N HIS A 128 18.56 0.25 -4.21
CA HIS A 128 18.50 1.59 -4.83
C HIS A 128 19.47 2.70 -4.33
N ARG A 129 20.66 2.34 -3.88
CA ARG A 129 21.61 3.30 -3.31
C ARG A 129 21.99 4.45 -4.25
N PHE A 130 22.18 4.17 -5.55
CA PHE A 130 22.69 5.15 -6.51
C PHE A 130 21.61 6.07 -7.07
N ALA A 131 20.41 5.56 -7.32
CA ALA A 131 19.33 6.34 -7.90
C ALA A 131 18.63 7.26 -6.87
N LEU A 132 18.64 6.91 -5.59
CA LEU A 132 17.92 7.60 -4.54
C LEU A 132 18.26 9.11 -4.44
N PRO A 133 19.55 9.56 -4.45
CA PRO A 133 19.87 10.98 -4.45
C PRO A 133 19.28 11.73 -5.64
N LEU A 134 19.35 11.12 -6.83
CA LEU A 134 18.86 11.73 -8.06
C LEU A 134 17.32 11.83 -8.05
N GLN A 135 16.65 10.79 -7.56
CA GLN A 135 15.19 10.75 -7.39
C GLN A 135 14.73 11.83 -6.40
N SER A 136 15.38 11.92 -5.25
CA SER A 136 15.09 12.96 -4.25
C SER A 136 15.29 14.36 -4.82
N ALA A 137 16.39 14.57 -5.57
CA ALA A 137 16.72 15.86 -6.16
C ALA A 137 15.78 16.30 -7.31
N ALA A 138 14.98 15.40 -7.85
CA ALA A 138 13.97 15.71 -8.86
C ALA A 138 12.64 16.19 -8.24
N MET A 139 12.48 16.08 -6.92
CA MET A 139 11.29 16.53 -6.19
C MET A 139 11.47 17.95 -5.65
N ASP A 140 10.36 18.65 -5.44
CA ASP A 140 10.39 19.93 -4.72
C ASP A 140 10.54 19.70 -3.22
N TYR A 141 9.95 18.61 -2.71
CA TYR A 141 10.02 18.16 -1.32
C TYR A 141 10.04 16.64 -1.21
N VAL A 142 10.70 16.15 -0.18
CA VAL A 142 10.61 14.75 0.25
C VAL A 142 10.09 14.72 1.66
N ILE A 143 8.98 14.03 1.89
CA ILE A 143 8.42 13.77 3.22
C ILE A 143 8.58 12.29 3.52
N GLU A 144 9.12 11.99 4.69
CA GLU A 144 9.29 10.60 5.15
C GLU A 144 8.33 10.34 6.32
N PRO A 145 7.19 9.65 6.04
CA PRO A 145 6.32 9.19 7.12
C PRO A 145 7.12 8.34 8.09
N GLY A 146 7.09 8.70 9.38
CA GLY A 146 7.88 8.06 10.40
C GLY A 146 7.56 6.58 10.59
N ASP A 147 8.44 5.88 11.27
CA ASP A 147 8.27 4.50 11.67
C ASP A 147 8.78 4.37 13.10
N TYR A 148 8.05 3.72 14.00
CA TYR A 148 8.52 3.50 15.36
C TYR A 148 9.86 2.75 15.37
N ALA A 149 10.04 1.83 14.42
CA ALA A 149 11.27 1.06 14.25
C ALA A 149 12.43 1.82 13.56
N PHE A 150 12.35 3.15 13.41
CA PHE A 150 13.36 3.95 12.68
C PHE A 150 14.79 3.70 13.16
N ALA A 151 14.99 3.46 14.47
CA ALA A 151 16.31 3.13 15.04
C ALA A 151 16.92 1.84 14.43
N TYR A 152 16.11 0.99 13.85
CA TYR A 152 16.52 -0.25 13.18
C TYR A 152 16.64 -0.09 11.65
N ASP A 153 16.48 1.12 11.12
CA ASP A 153 16.72 1.42 9.70
C ASP A 153 18.22 1.42 9.40
N HIS A 154 18.68 0.35 8.77
CA HIS A 154 20.05 0.21 8.26
C HIS A 154 20.13 0.36 6.72
N GLY A 155 19.01 0.73 6.11
CA GLY A 155 18.87 0.91 4.67
C GLY A 155 19.41 2.25 4.16
N PRO A 156 19.30 2.49 2.84
CA PRO A 156 19.80 3.71 2.21
C PRO A 156 19.05 4.97 2.63
N THR A 157 17.87 4.85 3.23
CA THR A 157 17.05 5.97 3.72
C THR A 157 17.49 6.50 5.08
N SER A 158 18.12 5.67 5.92
CA SER A 158 18.45 6.02 7.30
C SER A 158 19.33 7.28 7.44
N LYS A 159 20.26 7.48 6.49
CA LYS A 159 21.24 8.58 6.50
C LYS A 159 20.83 9.79 5.66
N ARG A 160 19.61 9.78 5.09
CA ARG A 160 19.14 10.85 4.20
C ARG A 160 18.66 12.04 5.02
N LYS A 161 19.19 13.24 4.69
CA LYS A 161 18.91 14.49 5.43
C LYS A 161 17.91 15.39 4.71
N GLU A 162 17.63 15.14 3.42
CA GLU A 162 16.71 15.94 2.62
C GLU A 162 15.23 15.67 2.94
N ALA A 163 14.92 14.57 3.62
CA ALA A 163 13.55 14.22 3.97
C ALA A 163 13.08 14.93 5.22
N ILE A 164 11.90 15.50 5.15
CA ILE A 164 11.14 16.00 6.30
C ILE A 164 10.51 14.79 6.96
N ARG A 165 11.01 14.42 8.15
CA ARG A 165 10.49 13.30 8.92
C ARG A 165 9.34 13.73 9.80
N THR A 166 8.35 12.85 9.95
CA THR A 166 7.15 13.03 10.78
C THR A 166 6.96 11.84 11.70
N ALA A 167 5.95 11.91 12.57
CA ALA A 167 5.47 10.75 13.30
C ALA A 167 4.91 9.68 12.32
N PRO A 168 4.70 8.42 12.75
CA PRO A 168 4.03 7.41 11.95
C PRO A 168 2.64 7.84 11.51
N VAL A 169 2.23 7.40 10.31
CA VAL A 169 0.88 7.62 9.77
C VAL A 169 0.03 6.39 9.98
N SER A 170 -1.17 6.56 10.50
CA SER A 170 -2.13 5.49 10.75
C SER A 170 -3.54 5.91 10.36
N LEU A 171 -4.34 4.96 9.86
CA LEU A 171 -5.80 5.14 9.74
C LEU A 171 -6.52 4.95 11.08
N TYR A 172 -5.89 4.28 12.05
CA TYR A 172 -6.45 4.17 13.38
C TYR A 172 -6.39 5.52 14.10
N GLN A 173 -7.54 5.96 14.54
CA GLN A 173 -7.72 7.13 15.40
C GLN A 173 -8.60 6.72 16.57
N ALA A 174 -8.07 6.86 17.79
CA ALA A 174 -8.77 6.42 19.01
C ALA A 174 -10.14 7.10 19.19
N ALA A 175 -10.28 8.36 18.74
CA ALA A 175 -11.54 9.10 18.81
C ALA A 175 -12.62 8.60 17.83
N GLU A 176 -12.24 7.89 16.78
CA GLU A 176 -13.16 7.36 15.76
C GLU A 176 -13.32 5.84 15.85
N ALA A 177 -12.50 5.17 16.65
CA ALA A 177 -12.57 3.73 16.84
C ALA A 177 -13.88 3.38 17.56
N LEU A 178 -14.59 2.38 17.05
CA LEU A 178 -15.74 1.82 17.71
C LEU A 178 -15.30 1.08 18.99
N ASN A 179 -16.13 1.12 20.02
CA ASN A 179 -15.87 0.32 21.21
C ASN A 179 -16.01 -1.19 20.92
N ARG A 180 -15.68 -2.05 21.89
CA ARG A 180 -15.69 -3.51 21.71
C ARG A 180 -17.06 -4.04 21.26
N GLU A 181 -18.12 -3.60 21.88
CA GLU A 181 -19.48 -4.05 21.60
C GLU A 181 -19.90 -3.67 20.17
N GLU A 182 -19.73 -2.40 19.82
CA GLU A 182 -20.05 -1.88 18.49
C GLU A 182 -19.20 -2.56 17.39
N SER A 183 -17.90 -2.76 17.66
CA SER A 183 -16.98 -3.42 16.73
C SER A 183 -17.39 -4.86 16.48
N ARG A 184 -17.72 -5.61 17.53
CA ARG A 184 -18.18 -7.00 17.42
C ARG A 184 -19.52 -7.10 16.73
N LYS A 185 -20.45 -6.21 17.02
CA LYS A 185 -21.74 -6.12 16.32
C LYS A 185 -21.54 -5.83 14.83
N ALA A 186 -20.66 -4.88 14.49
CA ALA A 186 -20.36 -4.54 13.09
C ALA A 186 -19.75 -5.71 12.31
N LEU A 187 -18.97 -6.56 12.98
CA LEU A 187 -18.36 -7.75 12.40
C LEU A 187 -19.24 -9.01 12.55
N GLY A 188 -20.35 -8.93 13.27
CA GLY A 188 -21.23 -10.07 13.57
C GLY A 188 -20.53 -11.13 14.41
N LEU A 189 -19.72 -10.72 15.39
CA LEU A 189 -19.02 -11.60 16.34
C LEU A 189 -19.82 -11.73 17.63
N ASP A 190 -19.68 -12.87 18.30
CA ASP A 190 -20.21 -13.08 19.64
C ASP A 190 -19.53 -12.16 20.66
N GLN A 191 -20.31 -11.56 21.56
CA GLN A 191 -19.81 -10.57 22.52
C GLN A 191 -18.93 -11.19 23.63
N ASN A 192 -19.18 -12.43 23.99
CA ASN A 192 -18.59 -13.09 25.17
C ASN A 192 -17.41 -14.00 24.81
N ARG A 193 -17.33 -14.45 23.57
CA ARG A 193 -16.29 -15.35 23.09
C ARG A 193 -15.00 -14.60 22.71
N PRO A 194 -13.80 -15.16 22.92
CA PRO A 194 -12.58 -14.55 22.44
C PRO A 194 -12.56 -14.46 20.90
N ALA A 195 -11.90 -13.43 20.36
CA ALA A 195 -11.78 -13.21 18.92
C ALA A 195 -10.33 -12.84 18.53
N VAL A 196 -9.81 -13.49 17.50
CA VAL A 196 -8.46 -13.21 16.96
C VAL A 196 -8.54 -12.82 15.49
N LEU A 197 -7.86 -11.71 15.14
CA LEU A 197 -7.67 -11.29 13.75
C LEU A 197 -6.45 -11.99 13.15
N VAL A 198 -6.59 -12.64 11.99
CA VAL A 198 -5.45 -13.19 11.24
C VAL A 198 -5.35 -12.53 9.87
N GLN A 199 -4.28 -11.75 9.65
CA GLN A 199 -4.07 -10.97 8.45
C GLN A 199 -2.60 -11.02 8.00
N LEU A 200 -2.20 -12.06 7.29
CA LEU A 200 -0.79 -12.24 6.86
C LEU A 200 -0.48 -11.63 5.49
N GLY A 201 -1.45 -10.93 4.90
CA GLY A 201 -1.28 -10.26 3.62
C GLY A 201 -1.38 -11.21 2.42
N THR A 202 -1.22 -10.65 1.22
CA THR A 202 -1.29 -11.37 -0.06
C THR A 202 -0.01 -11.17 -0.86
N GLY A 203 0.29 -12.10 -1.78
CA GLY A 203 1.36 -11.93 -2.77
C GLY A 203 2.76 -12.38 -2.32
N ALA A 204 2.88 -13.19 -1.28
CA ALA A 204 4.02 -14.07 -1.05
C ALA A 204 3.65 -15.48 -1.50
N ASP A 205 4.57 -16.21 -2.13
CA ASP A 205 4.31 -17.57 -2.61
C ASP A 205 3.99 -18.54 -1.45
N ASP A 206 4.52 -18.26 -0.26
CA ASP A 206 4.36 -19.00 0.99
C ASP A 206 3.24 -18.46 1.92
N ALA A 207 2.43 -17.51 1.45
CA ALA A 207 1.42 -16.85 2.29
C ALA A 207 0.37 -17.83 2.85
N ASN A 208 -0.04 -18.82 2.05
CA ASN A 208 -1.01 -19.82 2.47
C ASN A 208 -0.43 -20.76 3.53
N GLU A 209 0.84 -21.16 3.38
CA GLU A 209 1.53 -22.03 4.35
C GLU A 209 1.70 -21.34 5.70
N LYS A 210 2.15 -20.09 5.69
CA LYS A 210 2.25 -19.24 6.89
C LYS A 210 0.89 -19.03 7.56
N MET A 211 -0.16 -18.80 6.76
CA MET A 211 -1.52 -18.67 7.27
C MET A 211 -1.98 -19.96 7.95
N THR A 212 -1.76 -21.11 7.33
CA THR A 212 -2.09 -22.41 7.89
C THR A 212 -1.32 -22.68 9.20
N ALA A 213 -0.03 -22.35 9.25
CA ALA A 213 0.78 -22.47 10.45
C ALA A 213 0.28 -21.57 11.59
N ALA A 214 -0.07 -20.33 11.27
CA ALA A 214 -0.67 -19.41 12.23
C ALA A 214 -2.00 -19.92 12.79
N LEU A 215 -2.87 -20.43 11.94
CA LEU A 215 -4.16 -21.02 12.35
C LEU A 215 -3.97 -22.25 13.25
N ARG A 216 -2.96 -23.09 12.98
CA ARG A 216 -2.63 -24.22 13.87
C ARG A 216 -2.24 -23.77 15.27
N GLY A 217 -1.56 -22.63 15.42
CA GLY A 217 -1.22 -22.06 16.72
C GLY A 217 -2.43 -21.63 17.56
N LEU A 218 -3.57 -21.39 16.91
CA LEU A 218 -4.82 -21.01 17.58
C LEU A 218 -5.67 -22.20 18.03
N ILE A 219 -5.34 -23.43 17.58
CA ILE A 219 -6.05 -24.63 18.02
C ILE A 219 -5.86 -24.83 19.54
N GLY A 220 -6.95 -25.16 20.22
CA GLY A 220 -6.97 -25.36 21.67
C GLY A 220 -7.30 -24.11 22.48
N TRP A 221 -7.47 -22.95 21.84
CA TRP A 221 -8.02 -21.77 22.50
C TRP A 221 -9.56 -21.93 22.63
N PRO A 222 -10.12 -22.04 23.86
CA PRO A 222 -11.55 -22.33 24.03
C PRO A 222 -12.44 -21.27 23.40
N GLU A 223 -13.49 -21.73 22.72
CA GLU A 223 -14.54 -20.91 22.12
C GLU A 223 -14.06 -19.79 21.19
N LEU A 224 -12.83 -19.88 20.67
CA LEU A 224 -12.22 -18.84 19.84
C LEU A 224 -12.98 -18.63 18.54
N GLN A 225 -13.26 -17.38 18.23
CA GLN A 225 -13.67 -16.89 16.90
C GLN A 225 -12.44 -16.39 16.15
N VAL A 226 -12.11 -17.00 15.02
CA VAL A 226 -10.99 -16.56 14.18
C VAL A 226 -11.50 -15.77 13.01
N VAL A 227 -11.05 -14.53 12.88
CA VAL A 227 -11.47 -13.62 11.81
C VAL A 227 -10.36 -13.46 10.80
N LEU A 228 -10.66 -13.77 9.55
CA LEU A 228 -9.76 -13.68 8.42
C LEU A 228 -10.19 -12.56 7.49
N THR A 229 -9.24 -11.85 6.88
CA THR A 229 -9.50 -10.97 5.73
C THR A 229 -9.38 -11.71 4.40
N LYS A 230 -8.80 -12.91 4.42
CA LYS A 230 -8.68 -13.84 3.29
C LYS A 230 -8.41 -15.24 3.82
N GLU A 231 -9.15 -16.21 3.31
CA GLU A 231 -8.93 -17.61 3.63
C GLU A 231 -7.74 -18.20 2.85
N PRO A 232 -6.92 -19.08 3.47
CA PRO A 232 -5.91 -19.84 2.73
C PRO A 232 -6.57 -20.95 1.91
N ILE A 233 -6.38 -20.92 0.61
CA ILE A 233 -6.93 -21.89 -0.34
C ILE A 233 -5.81 -22.48 -1.21
N ASP A 234 -5.92 -23.79 -1.53
CA ASP A 234 -5.02 -24.43 -2.48
C ASP A 234 -5.31 -24.03 -3.94
N LYS A 235 -4.55 -24.60 -4.88
CA LYS A 235 -4.72 -24.34 -6.32
C LYS A 235 -6.07 -24.81 -6.87
N ASN A 236 -6.77 -25.73 -6.17
CA ASN A 236 -8.06 -26.29 -6.55
C ASN A 236 -9.22 -25.58 -5.83
N GLY A 237 -8.96 -24.55 -5.04
CA GLY A 237 -9.97 -23.81 -4.28
C GLY A 237 -10.38 -24.47 -2.96
N LYS A 238 -9.68 -25.53 -2.51
CA LYS A 238 -9.95 -26.16 -1.23
C LYS A 238 -9.32 -25.36 -0.10
N SER A 239 -10.06 -25.20 1.01
CA SER A 239 -9.54 -24.59 2.23
C SER A 239 -8.34 -25.35 2.78
N LEU A 240 -7.30 -24.60 3.17
CA LEU A 240 -6.13 -25.11 3.90
C LEU A 240 -6.21 -24.81 5.39
N ALA A 241 -7.32 -24.26 5.84
CA ALA A 241 -7.54 -24.02 7.26
C ALA A 241 -7.68 -25.34 8.03
N PRO A 242 -7.08 -25.46 9.23
CA PRO A 242 -7.26 -26.63 10.09
C PRO A 242 -8.72 -26.78 10.50
N GLU A 243 -9.14 -28.04 10.67
CA GLU A 243 -10.45 -28.36 11.26
C GLU A 243 -10.53 -27.93 12.73
N GLY A 244 -11.74 -27.68 13.22
CA GLY A 244 -12.01 -27.36 14.61
C GLY A 244 -11.85 -25.88 15.00
N LEU A 245 -11.61 -24.99 14.04
CA LEU A 245 -11.64 -23.55 14.26
C LEU A 245 -12.95 -22.94 13.76
N ASP A 246 -13.55 -22.05 14.54
CA ASP A 246 -14.68 -21.22 14.13
C ASP A 246 -14.15 -20.04 13.30
N LEU A 247 -14.12 -20.20 11.97
CA LEU A 247 -13.54 -19.25 11.03
C LEU A 247 -14.60 -18.36 10.42
N LYS A 248 -14.32 -17.05 10.41
CA LYS A 248 -15.12 -16.05 9.72
C LYS A 248 -14.27 -15.20 8.79
N VAL A 249 -14.58 -15.26 7.50
CA VAL A 249 -13.94 -14.36 6.53
C VAL A 249 -14.76 -13.08 6.44
N ILE A 250 -14.09 -11.94 6.64
CA ILE A 250 -14.74 -10.63 6.59
C ILE A 250 -14.17 -9.77 5.45
N LYS A 251 -15.03 -8.90 4.93
CA LYS A 251 -14.66 -7.79 4.07
C LYS A 251 -15.15 -6.50 4.72
N TYR A 252 -14.31 -5.88 5.54
CA TYR A 252 -14.63 -4.65 6.26
C TYR A 252 -13.56 -3.59 6.03
N PHE A 253 -13.98 -2.38 5.69
CA PHE A 253 -13.09 -1.25 5.46
C PHE A 253 -13.64 0.04 6.06
N PRO A 254 -12.84 0.81 6.78
CA PRO A 254 -11.48 0.52 7.22
C PRO A 254 -11.45 -0.39 8.46
N LEU A 255 -10.63 -1.44 8.43
CA LEU A 255 -10.50 -2.38 9.55
C LEU A 255 -10.02 -1.69 10.84
N ALA A 256 -9.26 -0.60 10.71
CA ALA A 256 -8.77 0.21 11.81
C ALA A 256 -9.89 0.68 12.77
N LYS A 257 -11.12 0.88 12.30
CA LYS A 257 -12.25 1.31 13.14
C LYS A 257 -12.75 0.25 14.11
N VAL A 258 -12.54 -1.02 13.80
CA VAL A 258 -13.12 -2.16 14.53
C VAL A 258 -12.09 -3.05 15.23
N LEU A 259 -10.87 -2.56 15.40
CA LEU A 259 -9.80 -3.34 16.05
C LEU A 259 -10.11 -3.71 17.51
N ALA A 260 -10.95 -2.95 18.19
CA ALA A 260 -11.43 -3.26 19.54
C ALA A 260 -12.29 -4.55 19.62
N ALA A 261 -12.73 -5.10 18.48
CA ALA A 261 -13.41 -6.39 18.43
C ALA A 261 -12.55 -7.55 18.88
N PHE A 262 -11.21 -7.43 18.74
CA PHE A 262 -10.28 -8.53 18.87
C PHE A 262 -9.53 -8.52 20.20
N ASP A 263 -9.22 -9.73 20.70
CA ASP A 263 -8.40 -9.96 21.89
C ASP A 263 -6.92 -10.12 21.54
N ALA A 264 -6.63 -10.50 20.29
CA ALA A 264 -5.28 -10.61 19.76
C ALA A 264 -5.28 -10.56 18.22
N GLY A 265 -4.08 -10.41 17.64
CA GLY A 265 -3.87 -10.43 16.19
C GLY A 265 -2.68 -11.29 15.78
N VAL A 266 -2.75 -11.88 14.60
CA VAL A 266 -1.61 -12.49 13.90
C VAL A 266 -1.49 -11.82 12.55
N CYS A 267 -0.48 -10.97 12.37
CA CYS A 267 -0.48 -10.04 11.25
C CYS A 267 0.88 -9.97 10.55
N ALA A 268 0.83 -9.66 9.25
CA ALA A 268 2.04 -9.34 8.51
C ALA A 268 2.66 -8.02 9.02
N THR A 269 3.98 -7.92 8.96
CA THR A 269 4.73 -6.77 9.50
C THR A 269 4.78 -5.60 8.50
N GLY A 270 3.66 -5.33 7.82
CA GLY A 270 3.53 -4.17 6.94
C GLY A 270 3.42 -2.86 7.71
N TYR A 271 3.85 -1.74 7.09
CA TYR A 271 3.87 -0.43 7.72
C TYR A 271 2.53 -0.05 8.38
N ASN A 272 1.45 -0.02 7.61
CA ASN A 272 0.16 0.45 8.15
C ASN A 272 -0.38 -0.48 9.24
N GLY A 273 -0.39 -1.80 8.96
CA GLY A 273 -0.92 -2.77 9.91
C GLY A 273 -0.23 -2.70 11.27
N VAL A 274 1.11 -2.63 11.29
CA VAL A 274 1.85 -2.52 12.56
C VAL A 274 1.48 -1.25 13.31
N HIS A 275 1.47 -0.07 12.64
CA HIS A 275 1.14 1.18 13.32
C HIS A 275 -0.32 1.25 13.79
N GLU A 276 -1.26 0.64 13.06
CA GLU A 276 -2.66 0.54 13.45
C GLU A 276 -2.85 -0.39 14.67
N LEU A 277 -2.21 -1.57 14.66
CA LEU A 277 -2.32 -2.56 15.73
C LEU A 277 -1.68 -2.07 17.03
N LEU A 278 -0.48 -1.47 16.94
CA LEU A 278 0.21 -0.89 18.10
C LEU A 278 -0.59 0.28 18.70
N ALA A 279 -1.12 1.17 17.86
CA ALA A 279 -1.96 2.29 18.32
C ALA A 279 -3.27 1.82 18.95
N ALA A 280 -3.86 0.74 18.44
CA ALA A 280 -5.02 0.07 19.03
C ALA A 280 -4.69 -0.76 20.28
N LYS A 281 -3.39 -0.88 20.63
CA LYS A 281 -2.88 -1.70 21.75
C LYS A 281 -3.29 -3.17 21.64
N LEU A 282 -3.42 -3.67 20.43
CA LEU A 282 -3.84 -5.04 20.17
C LEU A 282 -2.65 -5.99 20.32
N PRO A 283 -2.66 -6.95 21.27
CA PRO A 283 -1.62 -7.96 21.43
C PRO A 283 -1.42 -8.74 20.13
N THR A 284 -0.22 -8.73 19.56
CA THR A 284 -0.04 -9.20 18.18
C THR A 284 1.21 -10.07 18.05
N VAL A 285 1.08 -11.15 17.27
CA VAL A 285 2.22 -11.86 16.65
C VAL A 285 2.47 -11.29 15.27
N LEU A 286 3.68 -10.87 15.01
CA LEU A 286 4.14 -10.36 13.73
C LEU A 286 4.87 -11.45 12.94
N VAL A 287 4.41 -11.69 11.71
CA VAL A 287 5.03 -12.59 10.74
C VAL A 287 5.49 -11.79 9.55
N SER A 288 6.80 -11.64 9.38
CA SER A 288 7.35 -10.82 8.30
C SER A 288 7.15 -11.48 6.93
N ASN A 289 6.89 -10.66 5.92
CA ASN A 289 6.96 -11.05 4.52
C ASN A 289 8.25 -10.52 3.92
N ILE A 290 9.02 -11.35 3.21
CA ILE A 290 10.19 -10.88 2.48
C ILE A 290 9.71 -10.03 1.30
N ARG A 291 10.06 -8.75 1.32
CA ARG A 291 9.73 -7.77 0.29
C ARG A 291 11.01 -7.17 -0.27
N GLY A 292 10.96 -6.75 -1.55
CA GLY A 292 12.14 -6.19 -2.21
C GLY A 292 12.66 -4.88 -1.61
N MET A 293 11.77 -4.07 -1.02
CA MET A 293 12.09 -2.73 -0.54
C MET A 293 11.89 -2.53 0.96
N ASP A 294 10.76 -2.99 1.50
CA ASP A 294 10.36 -2.78 2.89
C ASP A 294 11.07 -3.77 3.80
N ASP A 295 11.83 -3.30 4.78
CA ASP A 295 12.47 -4.16 5.78
C ASP A 295 11.49 -4.49 6.90
N GLN A 296 10.58 -5.41 6.62
CA GLN A 296 9.59 -5.88 7.57
C GLN A 296 10.22 -6.59 8.76
N GLU A 297 11.34 -7.25 8.54
CA GLU A 297 12.03 -8.00 9.59
C GLU A 297 12.67 -7.07 10.61
N ALA A 298 13.27 -5.95 10.19
CA ALA A 298 13.77 -4.94 11.10
C ALA A 298 12.64 -4.35 11.97
N ARG A 299 11.45 -4.15 11.38
CA ARG A 299 10.27 -3.66 12.12
C ARG A 299 9.76 -4.68 13.12
N ALA A 300 9.62 -5.95 12.72
CA ALA A 300 9.22 -7.03 13.62
C ALA A 300 10.20 -7.21 14.78
N LYS A 301 11.51 -7.17 14.46
CA LYS A 301 12.56 -7.27 15.46
C LYS A 301 12.49 -6.13 16.48
N TRP A 302 12.30 -4.89 16.03
CA TRP A 302 12.15 -3.75 16.92
C TRP A 302 10.93 -3.94 17.84
N CYS A 303 9.77 -4.32 17.30
CA CYS A 303 8.58 -4.55 18.11
C CYS A 303 8.81 -5.62 19.20
N HIS A 304 9.53 -6.69 18.84
CA HIS A 304 9.85 -7.76 19.76
C HIS A 304 10.85 -7.33 20.84
N ASP A 305 11.95 -6.73 20.45
CA ASP A 305 13.03 -6.32 21.38
C ASP A 305 12.55 -5.33 22.44
N PHE A 306 11.52 -4.53 22.13
CA PHE A 306 10.90 -3.60 23.07
C PHE A 306 9.60 -4.10 23.72
N GLY A 307 9.18 -5.34 23.43
CA GLY A 307 8.00 -5.97 24.04
C GLY A 307 6.66 -5.43 23.55
N TYR A 308 6.60 -4.82 22.36
CA TYR A 308 5.36 -4.32 21.74
C TYR A 308 4.57 -5.39 21.00
N ALA A 309 5.25 -6.43 20.50
CA ALA A 309 4.64 -7.54 19.81
C ALA A 309 5.54 -8.78 19.88
N LEU A 310 4.97 -9.96 19.73
CA LEU A 310 5.73 -11.19 19.48
C LEU A 310 6.20 -11.23 18.03
N ARG A 311 7.36 -11.81 17.78
CA ARG A 311 7.94 -11.98 16.44
C ARG A 311 8.12 -13.46 16.14
N ALA A 312 7.41 -13.96 15.13
CA ALA A 312 7.63 -15.29 14.61
C ALA A 312 8.70 -15.29 13.50
N ASN A 313 9.54 -16.33 13.49
CA ASN A 313 10.48 -16.56 12.39
C ASN A 313 9.70 -16.96 11.13
N GLN A 314 9.66 -16.09 10.16
CA GLN A 314 8.88 -16.23 8.94
C GLN A 314 9.34 -17.39 8.03
N ALA A 315 10.56 -17.93 8.23
CA ALA A 315 11.12 -19.07 7.49
C ALA A 315 10.85 -20.42 8.17
N ASP A 316 10.26 -20.42 9.39
CA ASP A 316 10.00 -21.62 10.18
C ASP A 316 8.50 -21.69 10.55
N LEU A 317 7.78 -22.56 9.87
CA LEU A 317 6.34 -22.76 10.09
C LEU A 317 6.02 -23.29 11.50
N ASN A 318 6.89 -24.09 12.10
CA ASN A 318 6.70 -24.57 13.46
C ASN A 318 6.86 -23.42 14.46
N ASN A 319 7.87 -22.58 14.28
CA ASN A 319 8.05 -21.39 15.12
C ASN A 319 6.86 -20.42 15.00
N ILE A 320 6.28 -20.25 13.78
CA ILE A 320 5.04 -19.47 13.63
C ILE A 320 3.93 -20.06 14.50
N THR A 321 3.72 -21.38 14.44
CA THR A 321 2.69 -22.06 15.22
C THR A 321 2.90 -21.90 16.73
N GLU A 322 4.13 -22.09 17.20
CA GLU A 322 4.48 -21.97 18.62
C GLU A 322 4.32 -20.55 19.14
N THR A 323 4.86 -19.55 18.40
CA THR A 323 4.74 -18.14 18.78
C THR A 323 3.29 -17.68 18.82
N VAL A 324 2.45 -18.12 17.86
CA VAL A 324 1.02 -17.81 17.87
C VAL A 324 0.32 -18.41 19.08
N ARG A 325 0.72 -19.61 19.52
CA ARG A 325 0.16 -20.25 20.71
C ARG A 325 0.39 -19.44 21.97
N GLU A 326 1.47 -18.67 22.06
CA GLU A 326 1.73 -17.79 23.21
C GLU A 326 0.62 -16.74 23.43
N LEU A 327 -0.12 -16.37 22.37
CA LEU A 327 -1.27 -15.48 22.51
C LEU A 327 -2.45 -16.07 23.30
N GLN A 328 -2.46 -17.38 23.56
CA GLN A 328 -3.48 -18.01 24.39
C GLN A 328 -3.32 -17.61 25.87
N ASP A 329 -2.10 -17.26 26.31
CA ASP A 329 -1.83 -16.78 27.67
C ASP A 329 -2.38 -15.34 27.86
N PRO A 330 -3.34 -15.13 28.77
CA PRO A 330 -3.88 -13.80 29.06
C PRO A 330 -2.83 -12.83 29.63
N ASN A 331 -1.82 -13.33 30.38
CA ASN A 331 -0.77 -12.49 30.93
C ASN A 331 0.15 -11.96 29.83
N MET A 332 0.46 -12.79 28.83
CA MET A 332 1.22 -12.36 27.65
C MET A 332 0.45 -11.25 26.92
N ARG A 333 -0.84 -11.42 26.63
CA ARG A 333 -1.65 -10.40 25.99
C ARG A 333 -1.70 -9.11 26.80
N ALA A 334 -1.91 -9.20 28.11
CA ALA A 334 -1.93 -8.02 29.00
C ALA A 334 -0.59 -7.27 28.97
N SER A 335 0.54 -7.99 29.01
CA SER A 335 1.88 -7.40 28.94
C SER A 335 2.12 -6.65 27.65
N LEU A 336 1.79 -7.25 26.48
CA LEU A 336 1.94 -6.61 25.18
C LEU A 336 1.06 -5.36 25.04
N SER A 337 -0.20 -5.43 25.46
CA SER A 337 -1.12 -4.30 25.44
C SER A 337 -0.65 -3.15 26.32
N PHE A 338 -0.17 -3.47 27.53
CA PHE A 338 0.39 -2.48 28.45
C PHE A 338 1.60 -1.76 27.84
N LYS A 339 2.52 -2.52 27.24
CA LYS A 339 3.67 -1.94 26.55
C LYS A 339 3.27 -1.03 25.39
N CYS A 340 2.32 -1.42 24.57
CA CYS A 340 1.84 -0.58 23.47
C CYS A 340 1.26 0.75 23.97
N ALA A 341 0.75 0.82 25.20
CA ALA A 341 0.23 2.07 25.77
C ALA A 341 1.33 3.12 26.05
N GLU A 342 2.60 2.73 26.09
CA GLU A 342 3.74 3.64 26.25
C GLU A 342 4.09 4.38 24.94
N LEU A 343 3.62 3.88 23.78
CA LEU A 343 3.95 4.48 22.50
C LEU A 343 3.21 5.81 22.29
N PRO A 344 3.88 6.81 21.70
CA PRO A 344 3.19 8.02 21.28
C PRO A 344 2.15 7.74 20.20
N ALA A 345 1.11 8.55 20.16
CA ALA A 345 0.11 8.45 19.10
C ALA A 345 0.71 8.65 17.70
N PRO A 346 0.25 7.92 16.67
CA PRO A 346 0.77 8.04 15.30
C PRO A 346 0.14 9.25 14.57
N ILE A 347 0.49 10.46 14.99
CA ILE A 347 -0.06 11.74 14.50
C ILE A 347 0.53 12.21 13.16
N GLY A 348 1.33 11.38 12.49
CA GLY A 348 2.01 11.75 11.25
C GLY A 348 1.07 12.16 10.12
N GLY A 349 -0.19 11.70 10.12
CA GLY A 349 -1.21 12.15 9.18
C GLY A 349 -1.47 13.65 9.30
N GLU A 350 -1.68 14.13 10.51
CA GLU A 350 -1.91 15.55 10.83
C GLU A 350 -0.66 16.41 10.60
N GLU A 351 0.52 15.91 10.99
CA GLU A 351 1.79 16.62 10.76
C GLU A 351 2.06 16.81 9.26
N ILE A 352 1.83 15.77 8.44
CA ILE A 352 2.01 15.85 7.00
C ILE A 352 0.94 16.76 6.40
N ALA A 353 -0.33 16.67 6.81
CA ALA A 353 -1.40 17.55 6.36
C ALA A 353 -1.04 19.03 6.59
N ASN A 354 -0.60 19.40 7.79
CA ASN A 354 -0.15 20.75 8.13
C ASN A 354 1.06 21.21 7.30
N LYS A 355 1.99 20.29 7.00
CA LYS A 355 3.12 20.58 6.12
C LYS A 355 2.69 20.82 4.68
N LEU A 356 1.77 20.01 4.15
CA LEU A 356 1.24 20.14 2.79
C LEU A 356 0.45 21.44 2.60
N LEU A 357 -0.31 21.90 3.61
CA LEU A 357 -0.97 23.21 3.60
C LEU A 357 0.05 24.34 3.47
N LYS A 358 1.12 24.32 4.29
CA LYS A 358 2.20 25.33 4.20
C LYS A 358 2.87 25.30 2.81
N ILE A 359 3.12 24.11 2.24
CA ILE A 359 3.68 23.98 0.89
C ILE A 359 2.70 24.52 -0.16
N ALA A 360 1.38 24.35 0.01
CA ALA A 360 0.39 24.88 -0.92
C ALA A 360 0.40 26.41 -0.98
N ASP A 361 0.65 27.08 0.15
CA ASP A 361 0.71 28.54 0.25
C ASP A 361 2.02 29.15 -0.28
N GLU A 362 3.06 28.34 -0.51
CA GLU A 362 4.32 28.84 -1.04
C GLU A 362 4.16 29.34 -2.50
N PRO A 363 4.91 30.36 -2.93
CA PRO A 363 4.89 30.81 -4.31
C PRO A 363 5.31 29.71 -5.29
N ALA A 364 4.85 29.83 -6.54
CA ALA A 364 5.22 28.91 -7.60
C ALA A 364 6.74 28.90 -7.79
N LYS A 365 7.32 27.70 -7.92
CA LYS A 365 8.75 27.53 -8.20
C LYS A 365 8.97 27.37 -9.69
N THR A 366 9.87 28.15 -10.26
CA THR A 366 10.30 27.97 -11.66
C THR A 366 11.06 26.66 -11.82
N VAL A 367 10.81 25.95 -12.93
CA VAL A 367 11.55 24.71 -13.24
C VAL A 367 12.92 25.10 -13.78
N SER A 368 13.97 24.89 -13.00
CA SER A 368 15.33 25.16 -13.42
C SER A 368 15.82 24.22 -14.53
N LEU A 369 16.82 24.63 -15.30
CA LEU A 369 17.44 23.77 -16.31
C LEU A 369 17.98 22.48 -15.68
N SER A 370 18.53 22.56 -14.47
CA SER A 370 19.02 21.40 -13.72
C SER A 370 17.92 20.41 -13.36
N GLN A 371 16.72 20.87 -13.04
CA GLN A 371 15.58 19.98 -12.78
C GLN A 371 15.11 19.27 -14.06
N ARG A 372 15.11 19.97 -15.20
CA ARG A 372 14.80 19.36 -16.51
C ARG A 372 15.84 18.29 -16.88
N THR A 373 17.11 18.57 -16.67
CA THR A 373 18.20 17.61 -16.93
C THR A 373 18.08 16.38 -16.01
N ARG A 374 17.77 16.55 -14.73
CA ARG A 374 17.53 15.45 -13.79
C ARG A 374 16.33 14.59 -14.20
N TYR A 375 15.26 15.22 -14.65
CA TYR A 375 14.11 14.50 -15.22
C TYR A 375 14.51 13.61 -16.41
N LEU A 376 15.26 14.16 -17.37
CA LEU A 376 15.73 13.40 -18.54
C LEU A 376 16.60 12.22 -18.09
N ALA A 377 17.55 12.44 -17.18
CA ALA A 377 18.40 11.39 -16.65
C ALA A 377 17.60 10.29 -15.97
N LEU A 378 16.62 10.63 -15.12
CA LEU A 378 15.74 9.65 -14.48
C LEU A 378 14.92 8.84 -15.47
N ARG A 379 14.40 9.51 -16.52
CA ARG A 379 13.66 8.85 -17.58
C ARG A 379 14.51 7.81 -18.32
N TYR A 380 15.74 8.18 -18.68
CA TYR A 380 16.67 7.25 -19.35
C TYR A 380 17.08 6.09 -18.46
N ILE A 381 17.36 6.35 -17.18
CA ILE A 381 17.69 5.30 -16.19
C ILE A 381 16.50 4.34 -16.04
N ALA A 382 15.28 4.84 -15.93
CA ALA A 382 14.10 4.00 -15.80
C ALA A 382 13.86 3.12 -17.05
N ILE A 383 14.07 3.67 -18.25
CA ILE A 383 13.94 2.93 -19.51
C ILE A 383 15.03 1.84 -19.60
N ALA A 384 16.30 2.20 -19.32
CA ALA A 384 17.40 1.25 -19.35
C ALA A 384 17.23 0.12 -18.33
N TYR A 385 16.82 0.44 -17.10
CA TYR A 385 16.54 -0.56 -16.07
C TYR A 385 15.43 -1.51 -16.48
N HIS A 386 14.35 -0.99 -17.09
CA HIS A 386 13.24 -1.81 -17.56
C HIS A 386 13.66 -2.75 -18.71
N GLN A 387 14.51 -2.28 -19.63
CA GLN A 387 15.05 -3.11 -20.70
C GLN A 387 15.93 -4.24 -20.14
N ILE A 388 16.84 -3.93 -19.22
CA ILE A 388 17.73 -4.92 -18.58
C ILE A 388 16.91 -5.94 -17.76
N ALA A 389 15.90 -5.49 -17.04
CA ALA A 389 15.02 -6.37 -16.27
C ALA A 389 14.21 -7.31 -17.19
N LYS A 390 13.77 -6.82 -18.36
CA LYS A 390 13.05 -7.61 -19.36
C LYS A 390 13.96 -8.64 -20.05
N GLU A 391 15.21 -8.30 -20.31
CA GLU A 391 16.20 -9.23 -20.86
C GLU A 391 16.60 -10.32 -19.85
N LYS A 392 16.66 -9.99 -18.57
CA LYS A 392 16.93 -10.99 -17.50
C LYS A 392 15.72 -11.87 -17.17
N SER A 393 14.51 -11.38 -17.32
CA SER A 393 13.29 -12.16 -17.20
C SER A 393 12.96 -12.77 -18.57
N GLN A 394 13.65 -13.79 -18.97
CA GLN A 394 13.24 -14.67 -20.08
C GLN A 394 12.04 -15.58 -19.72
N ALA A 395 11.33 -15.27 -18.66
CA ALA A 395 10.03 -15.85 -18.43
C ALA A 395 9.07 -15.23 -19.49
N PRO A 396 8.50 -16.02 -20.38
CA PRO A 396 7.48 -15.53 -21.28
C PRO A 396 6.36 -14.90 -20.45
N ILE A 397 5.76 -13.82 -20.96
CA ILE A 397 4.60 -13.13 -20.37
C ILE A 397 3.36 -14.08 -20.34
N ASN A 398 3.58 -15.36 -20.28
CA ASN A 398 2.58 -16.45 -20.34
C ASN A 398 1.85 -16.67 -19.01
N SER A 399 1.97 -15.80 -18.01
CA SER A 399 1.42 -16.09 -16.69
C SER A 399 0.41 -15.10 -16.14
N VAL A 400 -0.22 -14.28 -16.96
CA VAL A 400 -1.49 -13.68 -16.56
C VAL A 400 -2.61 -14.56 -17.10
N LYS A 401 -2.80 -15.73 -16.52
CA LYS A 401 -4.09 -16.44 -16.60
C LYS A 401 -5.09 -15.63 -15.79
N VAL A 402 -5.74 -14.67 -16.42
CA VAL A 402 -7.01 -14.17 -15.91
C VAL A 402 -8.02 -15.25 -16.25
N VAL A 403 -8.33 -16.08 -15.27
CA VAL A 403 -9.43 -17.04 -15.41
C VAL A 403 -10.71 -16.22 -15.31
N PHE A 404 -11.29 -15.91 -16.46
CA PHE A 404 -12.66 -15.45 -16.52
C PHE A 404 -13.57 -16.68 -16.30
N SER A 405 -14.46 -16.60 -15.32
CA SER A 405 -15.59 -17.51 -15.27
C SER A 405 -16.48 -17.23 -16.50
N ASP A 406 -17.20 -18.23 -17.01
CA ASP A 406 -18.16 -18.12 -18.10
C ASP A 406 -19.43 -17.29 -17.75
N SER A 407 -19.24 -16.20 -17.00
CA SER A 407 -20.30 -15.30 -16.56
C SER A 407 -20.53 -14.17 -17.59
N ALA A 408 -21.70 -13.58 -17.57
CA ALA A 408 -22.04 -12.39 -18.36
C ALA A 408 -21.01 -11.26 -18.16
N ASP A 409 -20.46 -11.14 -16.96
CA ASP A 409 -19.43 -10.15 -16.59
C ASP A 409 -18.14 -10.34 -17.37
N ALA A 410 -17.78 -11.58 -17.75
CA ALA A 410 -16.61 -11.86 -18.57
C ALA A 410 -16.76 -11.29 -20.00
N ASN A 411 -17.95 -11.29 -20.54
CA ASN A 411 -18.24 -10.70 -21.85
C ASN A 411 -18.18 -9.19 -21.82
N GLU A 412 -18.69 -8.57 -20.77
CA GLU A 412 -18.63 -7.12 -20.58
C GLU A 412 -17.18 -6.65 -20.38
N LEU A 413 -16.42 -7.35 -19.56
CA LEU A 413 -14.99 -7.07 -19.34
C LEU A 413 -14.19 -7.27 -20.65
N GLY A 414 -14.50 -8.31 -21.42
CA GLY A 414 -13.93 -8.55 -22.74
C GLY A 414 -14.19 -7.41 -23.73
N THR A 415 -15.38 -6.83 -23.70
CA THR A 415 -15.76 -5.68 -24.53
C THR A 415 -14.97 -4.44 -24.13
N ASN A 416 -14.80 -4.18 -22.84
CA ASN A 416 -14.02 -3.08 -22.32
C ASN A 416 -12.53 -3.19 -22.68
N ILE A 417 -11.97 -4.39 -22.66
CA ILE A 417 -10.59 -4.64 -23.09
C ILE A 417 -10.44 -4.37 -24.60
N ARG A 418 -11.40 -4.81 -25.43
CA ARG A 418 -11.40 -4.50 -26.87
C ARG A 418 -11.48 -3.02 -27.14
N SER A 419 -12.32 -2.30 -26.39
CA SER A 419 -12.46 -0.85 -26.50
C SER A 419 -11.16 -0.13 -26.09
N GLY A 420 -10.50 -0.60 -25.04
CA GLY A 420 -9.20 -0.11 -24.60
C GLY A 420 -8.11 -0.29 -25.66
N VAL A 421 -8.08 -1.45 -26.33
CA VAL A 421 -7.13 -1.72 -27.42
C VAL A 421 -7.39 -0.82 -28.62
N ARG A 422 -8.66 -0.55 -28.98
CA ARG A 422 -9.02 0.39 -30.05
C ARG A 422 -8.61 1.82 -29.72
N PHE A 423 -8.82 2.24 -28.49
CA PHE A 423 -8.44 3.55 -27.99
C PHE A 423 -6.93 3.77 -28.11
N GLU A 424 -6.15 2.76 -27.79
CA GLU A 424 -4.68 2.82 -27.92
C GLU A 424 -4.21 2.89 -29.38
N GLN A 425 -4.89 2.22 -30.31
CA GLN A 425 -4.62 2.34 -31.75
C GLN A 425 -4.79 3.78 -32.24
N PHE A 426 -5.81 4.47 -31.75
CA PHE A 426 -6.08 5.86 -32.11
C PHE A 426 -4.94 6.79 -31.74
N PHE A 427 -4.31 6.56 -30.58
CA PHE A 427 -3.25 7.44 -30.07
C PHE A 427 -1.84 7.13 -30.62
N HIS A 428 -1.57 5.92 -31.08
CA HIS A 428 -0.19 5.46 -31.27
C HIS A 428 0.13 4.91 -32.68
N GLY A 429 -0.83 4.87 -33.57
CA GLY A 429 -0.61 4.35 -34.91
C GLY A 429 -0.25 2.86 -34.97
N SER A 430 0.01 2.37 -36.16
CA SER A 430 0.20 0.94 -36.44
C SER A 430 1.67 0.52 -36.43
N SER A 431 2.38 0.55 -35.30
CA SER A 431 3.69 -0.09 -35.24
C SER A 431 3.58 -1.61 -35.11
N ASP A 432 4.49 -2.36 -35.74
CA ASP A 432 4.49 -3.83 -35.69
C ASP A 432 4.63 -4.38 -34.28
N LYS A 433 5.39 -3.70 -33.41
CA LYS A 433 5.48 -4.03 -31.97
C LYS A 433 4.14 -3.88 -31.25
N TYR A 434 3.37 -2.89 -31.60
CA TYR A 434 2.05 -2.66 -31.05
C TYR A 434 1.05 -3.73 -31.48
N ARG A 435 1.11 -4.15 -32.77
CA ARG A 435 0.31 -5.26 -33.28
C ARG A 435 0.61 -6.57 -32.54
N ALA A 436 1.90 -6.87 -32.29
CA ALA A 436 2.31 -8.05 -31.55
C ALA A 436 1.74 -8.07 -30.12
N VAL A 437 1.83 -6.95 -29.40
CA VAL A 437 1.23 -6.80 -28.06
C VAL A 437 -0.28 -6.94 -28.10
N ARG A 438 -0.94 -6.38 -29.10
CA ARG A 438 -2.38 -6.47 -29.29
C ARG A 438 -2.85 -7.92 -29.54
N HIS A 439 -2.16 -8.66 -30.40
CA HIS A 439 -2.45 -10.09 -30.63
C HIS A 439 -2.25 -10.89 -29.36
N GLN A 440 -1.16 -10.66 -28.65
CA GLN A 440 -0.87 -11.34 -27.39
C GLN A 440 -1.93 -11.08 -26.32
N ILE A 441 -2.43 -9.83 -26.20
CA ILE A 441 -3.55 -9.50 -25.31
C ILE A 441 -4.82 -10.24 -25.78
N ALA A 442 -5.14 -10.17 -27.07
CA ALA A 442 -6.32 -10.85 -27.62
C ALA A 442 -6.26 -12.37 -27.40
N ASP A 443 -5.11 -12.99 -27.68
CA ASP A 443 -4.93 -14.43 -27.50
C ASP A 443 -4.98 -14.86 -26.03
N THR A 444 -4.47 -14.01 -25.14
CA THR A 444 -4.52 -14.27 -23.69
C THR A 444 -5.94 -14.17 -23.11
N TYR A 445 -6.75 -13.24 -23.62
CA TYR A 445 -8.08 -12.97 -23.06
C TYR A 445 -9.22 -13.66 -23.81
N TYR A 446 -9.02 -14.06 -25.06
CA TYR A 446 -10.07 -14.65 -25.91
C TYR A 446 -9.80 -16.07 -26.36
N GLY A 447 -8.73 -16.71 -25.89
CA GLY A 447 -8.48 -18.15 -26.07
C GLY A 447 -8.28 -18.58 -27.51
N LYS A 448 -7.52 -17.82 -28.31
CA LYS A 448 -6.99 -18.28 -29.59
C LYS A 448 -5.54 -18.65 -29.49
#